data_b9f64d091535a4b2c2d4c7537577050c
#
_entry.id   b9f64d091535a4b2c2d4c7537577050c
#
_cell.length_a   1.000
_cell.length_b   1.000
_cell.length_c   1.000
_cell.angle_alpha   90.00
_cell.angle_beta   90.00
_cell.angle_gamma   90.00
#
_symmetry.space_group_name_H-M   'P 1'
#
loop_
_entity.id
_entity.type
_entity.pdbx_description
1 polymer ?
#
loop_
_entity_poly.entity_id
_entity_poly.type
_entity_poly.pdbx_seq_one_letter_code
_entity_poly.pdbx_strand_id
1 'polypeptide(L)'
;SNYEKKKILERNFDDLWNELWGEHLVNKNNIKRNNQNIKRFQKEYHISKKKFEHYKPRMKNIINNVPKLYKDTEWGLAKGRRNNYENDIDCAKREFFEETDLCEKDITLLDCNPIKERFLGSNGNRYEHVYYLAIFNCDKQININPNNYNQITEIKNIGWFDKKNALSKLRSYEKERYKIIEYGFNFIENILKLNI
;
A
#
# COMPACT_ATOMS: atom_id res chain seq x y z
N SER A 1 9.92 -2.69 -10.25
CA SER A 1 11.39 -2.80 -10.11
C SER A 1 11.98 -3.76 -11.14
N ASN A 2 13.29 -3.74 -11.29
CA ASN A 2 13.99 -4.70 -12.16
C ASN A 2 13.81 -6.15 -11.70
N TYR A 3 13.76 -6.35 -10.41
CA TYR A 3 13.52 -7.65 -9.81
C TYR A 3 12.15 -8.22 -10.18
N GLU A 4 11.10 -7.41 -10.11
CA GLU A 4 9.74 -7.81 -10.51
C GLU A 4 9.65 -8.10 -12.01
N LYS A 5 10.29 -7.28 -12.84
CA LYS A 5 10.38 -7.50 -14.29
C LYS A 5 11.02 -8.84 -14.63
N LYS A 6 12.13 -9.17 -13.96
CA LYS A 6 12.82 -10.45 -14.11
C LYS A 6 11.90 -11.62 -13.71
N LYS A 7 11.26 -11.54 -12.56
CA LYS A 7 10.32 -12.57 -12.10
C LYS A 7 9.19 -12.82 -13.10
N ILE A 8 8.56 -11.76 -13.61
CA ILE A 8 7.45 -11.86 -14.58
C ILE A 8 7.91 -12.55 -15.87
N LEU A 9 9.15 -12.34 -16.31
CA LEU A 9 9.68 -12.95 -17.52
C LEU A 9 10.05 -14.44 -17.32
N GLU A 10 10.65 -14.76 -16.19
CA GLU A 10 11.28 -16.06 -15.94
C GLU A 10 10.33 -17.08 -15.32
N ARG A 11 9.33 -16.64 -14.54
CA ARG A 11 8.46 -17.53 -13.78
C ARG A 11 7.13 -17.79 -14.50
N ASN A 12 6.51 -18.92 -14.18
CA ASN A 12 5.14 -19.21 -14.55
C ASN A 12 4.14 -18.49 -13.62
N PHE A 13 2.87 -18.50 -13.97
CA PHE A 13 1.83 -17.84 -13.20
C PHE A 13 1.67 -18.44 -11.80
N ASP A 14 1.74 -19.75 -11.69
CA ASP A 14 1.48 -20.46 -10.45
C ASP A 14 2.54 -20.17 -9.40
N ASP A 15 3.80 -20.07 -9.80
CA ASP A 15 4.90 -19.65 -8.93
C ASP A 15 4.73 -18.20 -8.43
N LEU A 16 4.36 -17.29 -9.35
CA LEU A 16 4.11 -15.89 -9.00
C LEU A 16 2.89 -15.73 -8.09
N TRP A 17 1.83 -16.50 -8.37
CA TRP A 17 0.62 -16.49 -7.55
C TRP A 17 0.88 -17.05 -6.16
N ASN A 18 1.62 -18.15 -6.07
CA ASN A 18 1.96 -18.76 -4.79
C ASN A 18 2.90 -17.87 -3.96
N GLU A 19 3.81 -17.14 -4.58
CA GLU A 19 4.65 -16.17 -3.87
C GLU A 19 3.82 -15.01 -3.30
N LEU A 20 2.82 -14.52 -4.03
CA LEU A 20 1.95 -13.43 -3.59
C LEU A 20 0.90 -13.87 -2.57
N TRP A 21 0.36 -15.09 -2.74
CA TRP A 21 -0.84 -15.52 -2.04
C TRP A 21 -0.72 -16.89 -1.35
N GLY A 22 0.39 -17.61 -1.54
CA GLY A 22 0.55 -19.00 -1.09
C GLY A 22 0.51 -19.14 0.43
N GLU A 23 1.08 -18.21 1.14
CA GLU A 23 1.02 -18.20 2.61
C GLU A 23 -0.40 -17.99 3.14
N HIS A 24 -1.23 -17.24 2.41
CA HIS A 24 -2.65 -17.09 2.69
C HIS A 24 -3.43 -18.41 2.54
N LEU A 25 -2.91 -19.35 1.74
CA LEU A 25 -3.54 -20.65 1.50
C LEU A 25 -3.09 -21.71 2.51
N VAL A 26 -1.85 -21.62 3.00
CA VAL A 26 -1.24 -22.64 3.88
C VAL A 26 -1.73 -22.52 5.32
N ASN A 27 -2.08 -21.34 5.79
CA ASN A 27 -2.65 -21.14 7.14
C ASN A 27 -4.11 -21.64 7.24
N LYS A 28 -4.34 -22.87 6.74
CA LYS A 28 -5.66 -23.53 6.76
C LYS A 28 -6.21 -23.80 8.17
N ASN A 29 -5.38 -23.75 9.21
CA ASN A 29 -5.76 -24.20 10.54
C ASN A 29 -6.36 -23.11 11.46
N ASN A 30 -6.29 -21.82 11.11
CA ASN A 30 -6.70 -20.76 12.04
C ASN A 30 -7.81 -19.82 11.56
N ILE A 31 -8.36 -19.98 10.36
CA ILE A 31 -9.47 -19.13 9.93
C ILE A 31 -10.61 -20.03 9.46
N LYS A 32 -11.74 -19.95 10.16
CA LYS A 32 -13.06 -20.33 9.64
C LYS A 32 -13.37 -19.42 8.43
N ARG A 33 -12.66 -19.67 7.31
CA ARG A 33 -12.92 -18.94 6.07
C ARG A 33 -14.29 -19.33 5.56
N ASN A 34 -15.16 -18.35 5.50
CA ASN A 34 -16.44 -18.44 4.85
C ASN A 34 -16.22 -19.01 3.42
N ASN A 35 -16.94 -20.06 3.04
CA ASN A 35 -16.87 -20.72 1.72
C ASN A 35 -16.97 -19.75 0.53
N GLN A 36 -17.59 -18.57 0.74
CA GLN A 36 -17.67 -17.52 -0.26
C GLN A 36 -16.31 -16.88 -0.60
N ASN A 37 -15.43 -16.68 0.39
CA ASN A 37 -14.10 -16.09 0.16
C ASN A 37 -13.19 -17.06 -0.62
N ILE A 38 -13.29 -18.35 -0.35
CA ILE A 38 -12.55 -19.39 -1.10
C ILE A 38 -12.98 -19.40 -2.58
N LYS A 39 -14.29 -19.38 -2.84
CA LYS A 39 -14.84 -19.37 -4.19
C LYS A 39 -14.43 -18.10 -4.96
N ARG A 40 -14.47 -16.93 -4.28
CA ARG A 40 -14.01 -15.66 -4.86
C ARG A 40 -12.53 -15.71 -5.23
N PHE A 41 -11.70 -16.20 -4.33
CA PHE A 41 -10.25 -16.33 -4.54
C PHE A 41 -9.93 -17.28 -5.70
N GLN A 42 -10.59 -18.42 -5.78
CA GLN A 42 -10.44 -19.36 -6.91
C GLN A 42 -10.85 -18.73 -8.24
N LYS A 43 -11.96 -17.97 -8.25
CA LYS A 43 -12.40 -17.24 -9.45
C LYS A 43 -11.36 -16.21 -9.88
N GLU A 44 -10.81 -15.44 -8.94
CA GLU A 44 -9.75 -14.46 -9.22
C GLU A 44 -8.47 -15.12 -9.74
N TYR A 45 -8.07 -16.25 -9.18
CA TYR A 45 -6.95 -17.06 -9.69
C TYR A 45 -7.13 -17.39 -11.16
N HIS A 46 -8.27 -17.99 -11.54
CA HIS A 46 -8.51 -18.39 -12.92
C HIS A 46 -8.57 -17.23 -13.90
N ILE A 47 -9.21 -16.11 -13.50
CA ILE A 47 -9.26 -14.89 -14.31
C ILE A 47 -7.86 -14.30 -14.50
N SER A 48 -7.10 -14.22 -13.44
CA SER A 48 -5.73 -13.66 -13.46
C SER A 48 -4.78 -14.53 -14.25
N LYS A 49 -4.87 -15.88 -14.12
CA LYS A 49 -4.09 -16.84 -14.90
C LYS A 49 -4.35 -16.69 -16.39
N LYS A 50 -5.62 -16.64 -16.79
CA LYS A 50 -6.00 -16.45 -18.19
C LYS A 50 -5.46 -15.15 -18.77
N LYS A 51 -5.52 -14.04 -18.00
CA LYS A 51 -4.94 -12.76 -18.40
C LYS A 51 -3.41 -12.85 -18.53
N PHE A 52 -2.74 -13.42 -17.54
CA PHE A 52 -1.29 -13.57 -17.56
C PHE A 52 -0.82 -14.37 -18.78
N GLU A 53 -1.41 -15.53 -19.04
CA GLU A 53 -1.08 -16.38 -20.18
C GLU A 53 -1.34 -15.69 -21.52
N HIS A 54 -2.42 -14.94 -21.63
CA HIS A 54 -2.71 -14.13 -22.82
C HIS A 54 -1.64 -13.08 -23.10
N TYR A 55 -1.13 -12.41 -22.07
CA TYR A 55 -0.13 -11.37 -22.23
C TYR A 55 1.31 -11.88 -22.20
N LYS A 56 1.57 -13.07 -21.66
CA LYS A 56 2.92 -13.63 -21.49
C LYS A 56 3.78 -13.56 -22.76
N PRO A 57 3.29 -13.90 -23.98
CA PRO A 57 4.09 -13.79 -25.20
C PRO A 57 4.55 -12.38 -25.53
N ARG A 58 3.79 -11.36 -25.08
CA ARG A 58 4.07 -9.95 -25.33
C ARG A 58 4.83 -9.27 -24.19
N MET A 59 4.92 -9.93 -23.02
CA MET A 59 5.51 -9.33 -21.80
C MET A 59 6.94 -8.88 -21.99
N LYS A 60 7.76 -9.67 -22.70
CA LYS A 60 9.16 -9.31 -23.00
C LYS A 60 9.25 -7.99 -23.75
N ASN A 61 8.42 -7.81 -24.76
CA ASN A 61 8.39 -6.57 -25.55
C ASN A 61 7.88 -5.40 -24.71
N ILE A 62 6.80 -5.60 -23.95
CA ILE A 62 6.26 -4.56 -23.05
C ILE A 62 7.31 -4.12 -22.04
N ILE A 63 7.98 -5.07 -21.37
CA ILE A 63 8.97 -4.78 -20.33
C ILE A 63 10.20 -4.06 -20.91
N ASN A 64 10.65 -4.46 -22.10
CA ASN A 64 11.81 -3.82 -22.76
C ASN A 64 11.50 -2.38 -23.20
N ASN A 65 10.24 -2.07 -23.49
CA ASN A 65 9.81 -0.73 -23.89
C ASN A 65 9.46 0.19 -22.72
N VAL A 66 9.55 -0.28 -21.46
CA VAL A 66 9.33 0.57 -20.27
C VAL A 66 10.57 1.46 -20.06
N PRO A 67 10.44 2.78 -20.23
CA PRO A 67 11.60 3.69 -20.34
C PRO A 67 12.37 3.91 -19.03
N LYS A 68 11.76 3.65 -17.87
CA LYS A 68 12.40 3.86 -16.55
C LYS A 68 12.54 2.56 -15.79
N LEU A 69 13.71 2.37 -15.22
CA LEU A 69 14.05 1.27 -14.34
C LEU A 69 14.10 1.82 -12.90
N TYR A 70 13.17 1.39 -12.07
CA TYR A 70 13.22 1.68 -10.64
C TYR A 70 13.91 0.53 -9.91
N LYS A 71 14.85 0.86 -9.01
CA LYS A 71 15.56 -0.14 -8.20
C LYS A 71 14.63 -0.80 -7.20
N ASP A 72 13.85 0.02 -6.51
CA ASP A 72 12.99 -0.41 -5.40
C ASP A 72 11.53 -0.53 -5.83
N THR A 73 10.75 -1.24 -5.04
CA THR A 73 9.29 -1.25 -5.13
C THR A 73 8.73 0.14 -4.87
N GLU A 74 7.48 0.37 -5.24
CA GLU A 74 6.79 1.65 -5.00
C GLU A 74 6.54 1.86 -3.52
N TRP A 75 6.82 3.08 -3.04
CA TRP A 75 6.48 3.53 -1.71
C TRP A 75 5.14 4.25 -1.72
N GLY A 76 4.38 4.12 -0.64
CA GLY A 76 3.11 4.79 -0.45
C GLY A 76 2.92 5.25 0.99
N LEU A 77 1.84 5.98 1.22
CA LEU A 77 1.34 6.27 2.55
C LEU A 77 0.46 5.10 3.00
N ALA A 78 0.39 4.85 4.31
CA ALA A 78 -0.51 3.85 4.88
C ALA A 78 -1.95 4.16 4.46
N LYS A 79 -2.65 3.18 3.89
CA LYS A 79 -3.98 3.37 3.31
C LYS A 79 -4.65 2.05 2.99
N GLY A 80 -5.95 2.04 3.07
CA GLY A 80 -6.73 0.92 2.59
C GLY A 80 -8.16 1.28 2.23
N ARG A 81 -8.97 0.26 2.01
CA ARG A 81 -10.35 0.43 1.61
C ARG A 81 -11.28 0.41 2.82
N ARG A 82 -12.18 1.37 2.86
CA ARG A 82 -13.24 1.42 3.86
C ARG A 82 -14.13 0.17 3.81
N ASN A 83 -14.37 -0.40 4.96
CA ASN A 83 -15.35 -1.48 5.15
C ASN A 83 -16.78 -0.93 5.10
N ASN A 84 -17.77 -1.84 4.95
CA ASN A 84 -19.17 -1.46 5.08
C ASN A 84 -19.43 -0.92 6.49
N TYR A 85 -20.15 0.21 6.59
CA TYR A 85 -20.52 0.90 7.85
C TYR A 85 -19.35 1.52 8.63
N GLU A 86 -18.13 1.52 8.08
CA GLU A 86 -16.98 2.20 8.65
C GLU A 86 -16.94 3.65 8.14
N ASN A 87 -16.62 4.63 8.99
CA ASN A 87 -16.35 5.99 8.54
C ASN A 87 -14.90 6.17 8.06
N ASP A 88 -14.57 7.31 7.46
CA ASP A 88 -13.26 7.52 6.85
C ASP A 88 -12.12 7.54 7.89
N ILE A 89 -12.35 8.11 9.08
CA ILE A 89 -11.33 8.22 10.13
C ILE A 89 -11.04 6.88 10.80
N ASP A 90 -12.08 6.06 11.01
CA ASP A 90 -11.91 4.72 11.58
C ASP A 90 -11.18 3.80 10.59
N CYS A 91 -11.51 3.92 9.30
CA CYS A 91 -10.76 3.24 8.24
C CYS A 91 -9.29 3.65 8.25
N ALA A 92 -9.00 4.95 8.29
CA ALA A 92 -7.62 5.44 8.27
C ALA A 92 -6.83 4.93 9.50
N LYS A 93 -7.43 4.93 10.69
CA LYS A 93 -6.81 4.38 11.90
C LYS A 93 -6.56 2.88 11.78
N ARG A 94 -7.57 2.11 11.38
CA ARG A 94 -7.46 0.66 11.24
C ARG A 94 -6.36 0.27 10.26
N GLU A 95 -6.36 0.81 9.05
CA GLU A 95 -5.35 0.52 8.03
C GLU A 95 -3.95 0.95 8.51
N PHE A 96 -3.85 2.13 9.15
CA PHE A 96 -2.58 2.58 9.70
C PHE A 96 -2.03 1.61 10.75
N PHE A 97 -2.86 1.11 11.66
CA PHE A 97 -2.43 0.16 12.69
C PHE A 97 -2.11 -1.24 12.11
N GLU A 98 -2.87 -1.69 11.13
CA GLU A 98 -2.61 -2.95 10.43
C GLU A 98 -1.27 -2.91 9.68
N GLU A 99 -0.98 -1.81 8.98
CA GLU A 99 0.23 -1.66 8.19
C GLU A 99 1.49 -1.29 9.01
N THR A 100 1.33 -0.63 10.18
CA THR A 100 2.48 -0.13 10.96
C THR A 100 2.79 -0.93 12.21
N ASP A 101 1.88 -1.80 12.66
CA ASP A 101 1.94 -2.49 13.96
C ASP A 101 1.95 -1.54 15.18
N LEU A 102 1.48 -0.30 14.97
CA LEU A 102 1.24 0.68 16.03
C LEU A 102 -0.18 0.55 16.57
N CYS A 103 -0.51 1.30 17.61
CA CYS A 103 -1.84 1.31 18.19
C CYS A 103 -2.29 2.74 18.52
N GLU A 104 -3.56 2.88 18.93
CA GLU A 104 -4.18 4.20 19.12
C GLU A 104 -3.45 5.12 20.11
N LYS A 105 -2.87 4.56 21.17
CA LYS A 105 -2.06 5.33 22.15
C LYS A 105 -0.75 5.88 21.60
N ASP A 106 -0.27 5.32 20.49
CA ASP A 106 1.00 5.71 19.88
C ASP A 106 0.88 6.95 18.99
N ILE A 107 -0.36 7.39 18.69
CA ILE A 107 -0.62 8.55 17.85
C ILE A 107 -1.67 9.49 18.47
N THR A 108 -1.59 10.77 18.12
CA THR A 108 -2.66 11.76 18.34
C THR A 108 -3.05 12.37 17.00
N LEU A 109 -4.30 12.20 16.60
CA LEU A 109 -4.81 12.85 15.40
C LEU A 109 -4.82 14.37 15.60
N LEU A 110 -4.43 15.09 14.57
CA LEU A 110 -4.54 16.54 14.55
C LEU A 110 -5.96 16.96 14.19
N ASP A 111 -6.48 17.94 14.92
CA ASP A 111 -7.78 18.57 14.62
C ASP A 111 -7.64 19.52 13.42
N CYS A 112 -7.63 18.96 12.22
CA CYS A 112 -7.55 19.69 10.98
C CYS A 112 -8.38 19.01 9.88
N ASN A 113 -8.69 19.77 8.84
CA ASN A 113 -9.40 19.22 7.70
C ASN A 113 -8.57 18.12 7.01
N PRO A 114 -9.18 16.98 6.66
CA PRO A 114 -8.49 15.92 5.95
C PRO A 114 -8.06 16.39 4.54
N ILE A 115 -6.93 15.85 4.09
CA ILE A 115 -6.40 16.11 2.76
C ILE A 115 -7.01 15.09 1.79
N LYS A 116 -7.48 15.53 0.63
CA LYS A 116 -8.15 14.66 -0.34
C LYS A 116 -7.38 14.57 -1.64
N GLU A 117 -7.15 13.33 -2.09
CA GLU A 117 -6.57 13.00 -3.38
C GLU A 117 -7.65 12.37 -4.27
N ARG A 118 -7.91 12.96 -5.43
CA ARG A 118 -8.88 12.43 -6.40
C ARG A 118 -8.17 12.04 -7.68
N PHE A 119 -8.42 10.82 -8.14
CA PHE A 119 -7.80 10.32 -9.36
C PHE A 119 -8.70 9.34 -10.11
N LEU A 120 -8.40 9.15 -11.39
CA LEU A 120 -9.03 8.14 -12.23
C LEU A 120 -8.14 6.88 -12.21
N GLY A 121 -8.69 5.78 -11.72
CA GLY A 121 -8.00 4.50 -11.73
C GLY A 121 -7.85 3.93 -13.15
N SER A 122 -6.91 3.01 -13.32
CA SER A 122 -6.69 2.31 -14.59
C SER A 122 -7.90 1.49 -15.07
N ASN A 123 -8.86 1.22 -14.20
CA ASN A 123 -10.13 0.56 -14.49
C ASN A 123 -11.25 1.54 -14.90
N GLY A 124 -10.94 2.83 -15.05
CA GLY A 124 -11.90 3.89 -15.40
C GLY A 124 -12.77 4.38 -14.24
N ASN A 125 -12.60 3.86 -13.03
CA ASN A 125 -13.32 4.31 -11.85
C ASN A 125 -12.66 5.54 -11.22
N ARG A 126 -13.48 6.44 -10.67
CA ARG A 126 -12.99 7.57 -9.86
C ARG A 126 -12.75 7.10 -8.43
N TYR A 127 -11.62 7.48 -7.88
CA TYR A 127 -11.22 7.21 -6.51
C TYR A 127 -10.99 8.51 -5.77
N GLU A 128 -11.27 8.50 -4.46
CA GLU A 128 -10.89 9.54 -3.52
C GLU A 128 -10.16 8.86 -2.37
N HIS A 129 -8.91 9.28 -2.11
CA HIS A 129 -8.21 8.97 -0.88
C HIS A 129 -8.38 10.15 0.08
N VAL A 130 -8.60 9.85 1.36
CA VAL A 130 -8.78 10.83 2.43
C VAL A 130 -7.67 10.60 3.45
N TYR A 131 -6.79 11.58 3.63
CA TYR A 131 -5.63 11.49 4.52
C TYR A 131 -5.84 12.35 5.76
N TYR A 132 -5.47 11.81 6.90
CA TYR A 132 -5.48 12.48 8.19
C TYR A 132 -4.05 12.66 8.68
N LEU A 133 -3.77 13.79 9.35
CA LEU A 133 -2.48 14.04 9.96
C LEU A 133 -2.52 13.60 11.43
N ALA A 134 -1.43 13.01 11.90
CA ALA A 134 -1.28 12.59 13.29
C ALA A 134 0.14 12.87 13.78
N ILE A 135 0.26 13.09 15.09
CA ILE A 135 1.54 13.16 15.79
C ILE A 135 1.83 11.78 16.37
N PHE A 136 3.06 11.32 16.20
CA PHE A 136 3.57 10.12 16.83
C PHE A 136 4.06 10.43 18.23
N ASN A 137 3.52 9.76 19.25
CA ASN A 137 3.66 10.13 20.67
C ASN A 137 4.72 9.32 21.42
N CYS A 138 5.47 8.48 20.76
CA CYS A 138 6.43 7.59 21.44
C CYS A 138 7.69 7.36 20.60
N ASP A 139 8.72 6.79 21.24
CA ASP A 139 10.03 6.50 20.62
C ASP A 139 10.11 5.08 20.02
N LYS A 140 8.97 4.45 19.75
CA LYS A 140 8.96 3.11 19.16
C LYS A 140 9.60 3.12 17.78
N GLN A 141 10.50 2.19 17.56
CA GLN A 141 10.98 1.89 16.22
C GLN A 141 9.91 1.13 15.46
N ILE A 142 9.62 1.55 14.23
CA ILE A 142 8.74 0.81 13.34
C ILE A 142 9.54 -0.18 12.51
N ASN A 143 9.11 -1.45 12.53
CA ASN A 143 9.71 -2.51 11.77
C ASN A 143 8.61 -3.48 11.31
N ILE A 144 8.93 -4.32 10.35
CA ILE A 144 8.02 -5.42 9.99
C ILE A 144 7.99 -6.42 11.14
N ASN A 145 6.82 -6.61 11.72
CA ASN A 145 6.59 -7.59 12.77
C ASN A 145 6.22 -8.95 12.13
N PRO A 146 7.06 -9.98 12.23
CA PRO A 146 6.80 -11.28 11.63
C PRO A 146 5.58 -11.99 12.21
N ASN A 147 5.08 -11.56 13.36
CA ASN A 147 3.87 -12.10 13.98
C ASN A 147 2.59 -11.33 13.60
N ASN A 148 2.72 -10.16 12.96
CA ASN A 148 1.57 -9.41 12.45
C ASN A 148 1.26 -9.86 11.02
N TYR A 149 0.28 -10.76 10.91
CA TYR A 149 -0.10 -11.34 9.61
C TYR A 149 -0.54 -10.30 8.58
N ASN A 150 -1.34 -9.30 8.98
CA ASN A 150 -1.81 -8.26 8.07
C ASN A 150 -0.64 -7.47 7.50
N GLN A 151 0.29 -7.07 8.36
CA GLN A 151 1.47 -6.32 7.95
C GLN A 151 2.36 -7.11 6.98
N ILE A 152 2.74 -8.36 7.30
CA ILE A 152 3.67 -9.15 6.47
C ILE A 152 3.09 -9.52 5.10
N THR A 153 1.77 -9.54 4.96
CA THR A 153 1.12 -9.88 3.68
C THR A 153 1.01 -8.69 2.74
N GLU A 154 0.98 -7.48 3.26
CA GLU A 154 0.75 -6.26 2.48
C GLU A 154 1.98 -5.35 2.42
N ILE A 155 2.80 -5.34 3.48
CA ILE A 155 3.90 -4.39 3.64
C ILE A 155 5.24 -5.10 3.50
N LYS A 156 6.00 -4.69 2.49
CA LYS A 156 7.36 -5.20 2.26
C LYS A 156 8.40 -4.46 3.10
N ASN A 157 8.20 -3.18 3.33
CA ASN A 157 9.10 -2.34 4.09
C ASN A 157 8.35 -1.13 4.66
N ILE A 158 8.78 -0.62 5.80
CA ILE A 158 8.19 0.52 6.49
C ILE A 158 9.29 1.41 7.06
N GLY A 159 9.05 2.71 7.18
CA GLY A 159 10.03 3.63 7.75
C GLY A 159 9.49 5.05 7.93
N TRP A 160 10.13 5.77 8.83
CA TRP A 160 9.97 7.21 8.97
C TRP A 160 10.93 7.95 8.03
N PHE A 161 10.45 9.01 7.41
CA PHE A 161 11.23 9.81 6.47
C PHE A 161 11.02 11.30 6.74
N ASP A 162 12.09 12.06 6.67
CA ASP A 162 11.98 13.51 6.53
C ASP A 162 11.36 13.89 5.18
N LYS A 163 10.96 15.15 5.02
CA LYS A 163 10.31 15.68 3.82
C LYS A 163 11.08 15.35 2.54
N LYS A 164 12.39 15.61 2.53
CA LYS A 164 13.25 15.39 1.35
C LYS A 164 13.31 13.92 0.96
N ASN A 165 13.52 13.06 1.94
CA ASN A 165 13.59 11.62 1.72
C ASN A 165 12.23 11.03 1.33
N ALA A 166 11.13 11.44 1.97
CA ALA A 166 9.78 11.04 1.60
C ALA A 166 9.46 11.37 0.14
N LEU A 167 9.71 12.62 -0.26
CA LEU A 167 9.49 13.06 -1.65
C LEU A 167 10.36 12.32 -2.65
N SER A 168 11.60 11.99 -2.30
CA SER A 168 12.53 11.25 -3.18
C SER A 168 12.09 9.80 -3.44
N LYS A 169 11.26 9.23 -2.57
CA LYS A 169 10.70 7.87 -2.70
C LYS A 169 9.55 7.78 -3.69
N LEU A 170 8.89 8.91 -3.96
CA LEU A 170 7.75 8.94 -4.87
C LEU A 170 8.17 8.75 -6.34
N ARG A 171 7.28 8.19 -7.12
CA ARG A 171 7.45 8.09 -8.57
C ARG A 171 7.11 9.43 -9.23
N SER A 172 7.78 9.76 -10.32
CA SER A 172 7.60 11.03 -11.03
C SER A 172 6.17 11.27 -11.57
N TYR A 173 5.36 10.22 -11.65
CA TYR A 173 3.97 10.32 -12.07
C TYR A 173 2.99 10.55 -10.91
N GLU A 174 3.42 10.42 -9.65
CA GLU A 174 2.60 10.56 -8.44
C GLU A 174 2.49 12.02 -7.98
N LYS A 175 2.18 12.93 -8.90
CA LYS A 175 2.18 14.38 -8.64
C LYS A 175 1.24 14.81 -7.52
N GLU A 176 0.08 14.18 -7.40
CA GLU A 176 -0.89 14.53 -6.36
C GLU A 176 -0.38 14.10 -4.97
N ARG A 177 0.22 12.91 -4.87
CA ARG A 177 0.82 12.44 -3.62
C ARG A 177 2.00 13.31 -3.17
N TYR A 178 2.74 13.83 -4.14
CA TYR A 178 3.78 14.83 -3.87
C TYR A 178 3.23 16.05 -3.14
N LYS A 179 2.13 16.63 -3.66
CA LYS A 179 1.45 17.79 -3.03
C LYS A 179 0.93 17.47 -1.63
N ILE A 180 0.42 16.26 -1.41
CA ILE A 180 -0.10 15.83 -0.11
C ILE A 180 1.01 15.80 0.94
N ILE A 181 2.16 15.22 0.59
CA ILE A 181 3.33 15.18 1.49
C ILE A 181 3.83 16.59 1.76
N GLU A 182 3.99 17.43 0.74
CA GLU A 182 4.40 18.83 0.92
C GLU A 182 3.43 19.60 1.83
N TYR A 183 2.13 19.44 1.60
CA TYR A 183 1.12 20.11 2.43
C TYR A 183 1.21 19.65 3.88
N GLY A 184 1.31 18.33 4.14
CA GLY A 184 1.41 17.78 5.49
C GLY A 184 2.62 18.34 6.24
N PHE A 185 3.80 18.34 5.62
CA PHE A 185 5.01 18.90 6.24
C PHE A 185 4.90 20.41 6.47
N ASN A 186 4.40 21.19 5.51
CA ASN A 186 4.22 22.62 5.65
C ASN A 186 3.22 22.94 6.77
N PHE A 187 2.16 22.16 6.90
CA PHE A 187 1.17 22.32 7.97
C PHE A 187 1.80 22.12 9.36
N ILE A 188 2.59 21.06 9.52
CA ILE A 188 3.30 20.77 10.78
C ILE A 188 4.33 21.85 11.08
N GLU A 189 5.13 22.28 10.10
CA GLU A 189 6.11 23.35 10.27
C GLU A 189 5.45 24.66 10.72
N ASN A 190 4.24 24.98 10.23
CA ASN A 190 3.51 26.17 10.64
C ASN A 190 3.00 26.06 12.09
N ILE A 191 2.49 24.89 12.50
CA ILE A 191 2.08 24.66 13.89
C ILE A 191 3.26 24.84 14.83
N LEU A 192 4.42 24.27 14.50
CA LEU A 192 5.62 24.38 15.33
C LEU A 192 6.13 25.82 15.47
N LYS A 193 6.02 26.65 14.42
CA LYS A 193 6.38 28.08 14.47
C LYS A 193 5.43 28.92 15.30
N LEU A 194 4.17 28.53 15.43
CA LEU A 194 3.17 29.24 16.23
C LEU A 194 3.29 28.92 17.72
N ASN A 195 4.02 27.89 18.11
CA ASN A 195 4.22 27.45 19.48
C ASN A 195 5.61 27.86 20.06
N ILE A 196 6.38 28.65 19.33
CA ILE A 196 7.64 29.28 19.76
C ILE A 196 7.42 30.78 19.98
#